data_746d26adfa22e8e62d6ee1d3f896f71d
#
_entry.id   746d26adfa22e8e62d6ee1d3f896f71d
#
_cell.length_a   1.000
_cell.length_b   1.000
_cell.length_c   1.000
_cell.angle_alpha   90.00
_cell.angle_beta   90.00
_cell.angle_gamma   90.00
#
_symmetry.space_group_name_H-M   'P 1'
#
loop_
_entity.id
_entity.type
_entity.pdbx_description
1 polymer ?
#
loop_
_entity_poly.entity_id
_entity_poly.type
_entity_poly.pdbx_seq_one_letter_code
_entity_poly.pdbx_strand_id
1 'polypeptide(L)'
;GTTLTALLLTESRYYIINVGDTRAYEIADNVSVLTKDQTVVAREIELGNLTPEEAEADSRRSVLLQCIGASDDVYPDMFFGDTKVNATYMLCSDGFRHEITNEEIYASLNPGVMLDADGMKRNMQSLIELNMQRQERDNISVVTIRTF
;
A
#
# COMPACT_ATOMS: atom_id res chain seq x y z
N GLY A 1 18.00 8.05 2.54
CA GLY A 1 16.86 8.23 1.65
C GLY A 1 15.54 7.85 2.28
N THR A 2 14.45 8.19 1.62
CA THR A 2 13.11 7.81 2.06
C THR A 2 12.20 7.54 0.87
N THR A 3 11.15 6.72 1.08
CA THR A 3 10.03 6.61 0.15
C THR A 3 8.98 7.66 0.49
N LEU A 4 8.08 7.94 -0.44
CA LEU A 4 6.96 8.85 -0.22
C LEU A 4 5.76 8.39 -1.04
N THR A 5 4.62 8.27 -0.39
CA THR A 5 3.33 8.16 -1.06
C THR A 5 2.40 9.22 -0.46
N ALA A 6 1.86 10.07 -1.30
CA ALA A 6 0.91 11.12 -0.88
C ALA A 6 -0.41 10.92 -1.63
N LEU A 7 -1.51 11.09 -0.91
CA LEU A 7 -2.86 10.95 -1.43
C LEU A 7 -3.66 12.21 -1.15
N LEU A 8 -4.22 12.82 -2.19
CA LEU A 8 -5.21 13.88 -2.10
C LEU A 8 -6.56 13.30 -2.52
N LEU A 9 -7.53 13.33 -1.60
CA LEU A 9 -8.92 12.94 -1.86
C LEU A 9 -9.80 14.19 -1.95
N THR A 10 -10.60 14.26 -3.02
CA THR A 10 -11.70 15.22 -3.14
C THR A 10 -13.00 14.44 -3.20
N GLU A 11 -14.14 15.13 -3.24
CA GLU A 11 -15.45 14.46 -3.36
C GLU A 11 -15.56 13.62 -4.62
N SER A 12 -14.88 14.01 -5.69
CA SER A 12 -15.02 13.38 -7.01
C SER A 12 -13.80 12.60 -7.47
N ARG A 13 -12.60 12.98 -7.04
CA ARG A 13 -11.36 12.40 -7.56
C ARG A 13 -10.31 12.18 -6.47
N TYR A 14 -9.44 11.19 -6.71
CA TYR A 14 -8.20 11.02 -5.95
C TYR A 14 -6.99 11.32 -6.84
N TYR A 15 -5.93 11.81 -6.21
CA TYR A 15 -4.63 12.05 -6.83
C TYR A 15 -3.55 11.46 -5.93
N ILE A 16 -2.64 10.70 -6.53
CA ILE A 16 -1.55 10.04 -5.80
C ILE A 16 -0.22 10.43 -6.44
N ILE A 17 0.77 10.70 -5.60
CA ILE A 17 2.16 10.80 -6.01
C ILE A 17 2.94 9.72 -5.25
N ASN A 18 3.84 9.02 -5.95
CA ASN A 18 4.54 7.88 -5.37
C ASN A 18 6.02 7.84 -5.77
N VAL A 19 6.87 7.69 -4.75
CA VAL A 19 8.30 7.39 -4.91
C VAL A 19 8.64 6.22 -3.97
N GLY A 20 8.96 5.06 -4.54
CA GLY A 20 9.34 3.88 -3.79
C GLY A 20 8.27 2.78 -3.80
N ASP A 21 8.20 2.02 -2.72
CA ASP A 21 7.35 0.82 -2.57
C ASP A 21 6.31 0.89 -1.45
N THR A 22 6.10 2.07 -0.87
CA THR A 22 4.90 2.34 -0.08
C THR A 22 3.71 2.32 -1.03
N ARG A 23 2.58 1.79 -0.60
CA ARG A 23 1.40 1.61 -1.46
C ARG A 23 0.20 2.41 -1.01
N ALA A 24 -0.60 2.81 -2.01
CA ALA A 24 -1.97 3.28 -1.81
C ALA A 24 -2.94 2.22 -2.31
N TYR A 25 -4.00 1.99 -1.54
CA TYR A 25 -5.06 1.03 -1.86
C TYR A 25 -6.42 1.70 -1.85
N GLU A 26 -7.33 1.17 -2.66
CA GLU A 26 -8.76 1.43 -2.56
C GLU A 26 -9.46 0.11 -2.20
N ILE A 27 -10.20 0.12 -1.11
CA ILE A 27 -10.92 -1.04 -0.60
C ILE A 27 -12.42 -0.71 -0.63
N ALA A 28 -13.14 -1.36 -1.52
CA ALA A 28 -14.59 -1.20 -1.70
C ALA A 28 -15.23 -2.57 -1.79
N ASP A 29 -15.54 -3.08 -2.97
CA ASP A 29 -16.01 -4.46 -3.16
C ASP A 29 -14.84 -5.46 -3.12
N ASN A 30 -13.64 -4.99 -3.38
CA ASN A 30 -12.42 -5.76 -3.30
C ASN A 30 -11.24 -4.84 -2.91
N VAL A 31 -10.06 -5.42 -2.76
CA VAL A 31 -8.81 -4.70 -2.53
C VAL A 31 -8.15 -4.39 -3.86
N SER A 32 -7.97 -3.12 -4.16
CA SER A 32 -7.26 -2.65 -5.36
C SER A 32 -6.03 -1.86 -4.98
N VAL A 33 -4.86 -2.23 -5.52
CA VAL A 33 -3.64 -1.45 -5.38
C VAL A 33 -3.66 -0.33 -6.41
N LEU A 34 -3.55 0.92 -5.97
CA LEU A 34 -3.62 2.10 -6.84
C LEU A 34 -2.23 2.57 -7.31
N THR A 35 -1.18 2.16 -6.65
CA THR A 35 0.20 2.50 -6.97
C THR A 35 0.93 1.32 -7.61
N LYS A 36 2.12 1.60 -8.12
CA LYS A 36 3.02 0.62 -8.67
C LYS A 36 4.34 0.71 -7.94
N ASP A 37 4.83 -0.40 -7.42
CA ASP A 37 6.09 -0.45 -6.70
C ASP A 37 7.27 -0.08 -7.62
N GLN A 38 8.14 0.79 -7.13
CA GLN A 38 9.37 1.15 -7.82
C GLN A 38 10.53 0.30 -7.24
N THR A 39 10.46 -1.01 -7.50
CA THR A 39 11.46 -1.99 -7.06
C THR A 39 12.05 -2.73 -8.25
N VAL A 40 13.23 -3.33 -8.03
CA VAL A 40 13.87 -4.17 -9.04
C VAL A 40 12.96 -5.31 -9.46
N VAL A 41 12.33 -6.00 -8.49
CA VAL A 41 11.46 -7.15 -8.80
C VAL A 41 10.19 -6.74 -9.53
N ALA A 42 9.60 -5.57 -9.21
CA ALA A 42 8.45 -5.07 -9.95
C ALA A 42 8.79 -4.82 -11.42
N ARG A 43 9.96 -4.25 -11.69
CA ARG A 43 10.47 -4.07 -13.05
C ARG A 43 10.68 -5.41 -13.76
N GLU A 44 11.26 -6.39 -13.07
CA GLU A 44 11.49 -7.72 -13.64
C GLU A 44 10.17 -8.44 -13.98
N ILE A 45 9.13 -8.26 -13.17
CA ILE A 45 7.79 -8.78 -13.50
C ILE A 45 7.27 -8.14 -14.79
N GLU A 46 7.39 -6.82 -14.94
CA GLU A 46 6.94 -6.13 -16.16
C GLU A 46 7.70 -6.56 -17.41
N LEU A 47 8.99 -6.84 -17.26
CA LEU A 47 9.83 -7.34 -18.36
C LEU A 47 9.58 -8.82 -18.67
N GLY A 48 8.74 -9.50 -17.88
CA GLY A 48 8.44 -10.92 -18.06
C GLY A 48 9.52 -11.87 -17.52
N ASN A 49 10.47 -11.37 -16.74
CA ASN A 49 11.59 -12.14 -16.19
C ASN A 49 11.27 -12.86 -14.90
N LEU A 50 10.25 -12.40 -14.16
CA LEU A 50 9.78 -12.99 -12.91
C LEU A 50 8.26 -13.07 -12.89
N THR A 51 7.73 -14.11 -12.26
CA THR A 51 6.32 -14.12 -11.85
C THR A 51 6.15 -13.37 -10.53
N PRO A 52 4.93 -12.95 -10.16
CA PRO A 52 4.69 -12.34 -8.84
C PRO A 52 5.15 -13.23 -7.68
N GLU A 53 4.95 -14.53 -7.77
CA GLU A 53 5.36 -15.50 -6.75
C GLU A 53 6.88 -15.60 -6.64
N GLU A 54 7.58 -15.63 -7.77
CA GLU A 54 9.05 -15.62 -7.80
C GLU A 54 9.61 -14.33 -7.21
N ALA A 55 8.95 -13.19 -7.47
CA ALA A 55 9.36 -11.89 -6.95
C ALA A 55 9.26 -11.81 -5.42
N GLU A 56 8.24 -12.41 -4.81
CA GLU A 56 8.12 -12.46 -3.35
C GLU A 56 9.26 -13.24 -2.69
N ALA A 57 9.76 -14.25 -3.35
CA ALA A 57 10.87 -15.08 -2.88
C ALA A 57 12.25 -14.55 -3.29
N ASP A 58 12.31 -13.51 -4.12
CA ASP A 58 13.57 -12.96 -4.63
C ASP A 58 14.30 -12.16 -3.53
N SER A 59 15.61 -12.36 -3.42
CA SER A 59 16.43 -11.63 -2.45
C SER A 59 16.47 -10.11 -2.67
N ARG A 60 16.11 -9.66 -3.89
CA ARG A 60 16.07 -8.25 -4.26
C ARG A 60 14.69 -7.61 -4.08
N ARG A 61 13.73 -8.29 -3.44
CA ARG A 61 12.33 -7.82 -3.33
C ARG A 61 12.18 -6.44 -2.69
N SER A 62 13.13 -6.06 -1.83
CA SER A 62 13.13 -4.75 -1.16
C SER A 62 14.11 -3.74 -1.79
N VAL A 63 14.72 -4.06 -2.92
CA VAL A 63 15.65 -3.16 -3.60
C VAL A 63 14.88 -2.14 -4.43
N LEU A 64 14.98 -0.87 -4.05
CA LEU A 64 14.28 0.24 -4.69
C LEU A 64 15.00 0.68 -5.97
N LEU A 65 14.21 1.06 -7.00
CA LEU A 65 14.73 1.70 -8.20
C LEU A 65 15.10 3.17 -7.95
N GLN A 66 14.35 3.83 -7.04
CA GLN A 66 14.64 5.18 -6.59
C GLN A 66 14.07 5.42 -5.21
N CYS A 67 14.63 6.40 -4.51
CA CYS A 67 14.08 6.98 -3.29
C CYS A 67 14.51 8.44 -3.19
N ILE A 68 13.80 9.21 -2.39
CA ILE A 68 14.12 10.62 -2.18
C ILE A 68 15.42 10.71 -1.37
N GLY A 69 16.36 11.52 -1.86
CA GLY A 69 17.62 11.76 -1.19
C GLY A 69 18.77 10.83 -1.59
N ALA A 70 18.53 9.88 -2.49
CA ALA A 70 19.58 8.98 -3.00
C ALA A 70 20.30 9.54 -4.23
N SER A 71 19.67 10.43 -4.98
CA SER A 71 20.22 11.10 -6.16
C SER A 71 19.71 12.54 -6.24
N ASP A 72 20.32 13.34 -7.11
CA ASP A 72 19.93 14.74 -7.30
C ASP A 72 18.54 14.88 -7.90
N ASP A 73 18.12 13.91 -8.71
CA ASP A 73 16.81 13.89 -9.36
C ASP A 73 15.97 12.74 -8.85
N VAL A 74 14.65 12.98 -8.80
CA VAL A 74 13.65 11.96 -8.50
C VAL A 74 12.48 12.10 -9.48
N TYR A 75 11.93 10.97 -9.93
CA TYR A 75 10.85 10.91 -10.92
C TYR A 75 9.62 10.23 -10.30
N PRO A 76 8.77 11.00 -9.61
CA PRO A 76 7.57 10.42 -8.99
C PRO A 76 6.60 9.89 -10.03
N ASP A 77 5.97 8.76 -9.75
CA ASP A 77 4.80 8.32 -10.48
C ASP A 77 3.56 9.07 -9.98
N MET A 78 2.65 9.37 -10.89
CA MET A 78 1.39 10.05 -10.56
C MET A 78 0.22 9.19 -11.03
N PHE A 79 -0.75 8.99 -10.13
CA PHE A 79 -1.96 8.25 -10.42
C PHE A 79 -3.18 9.10 -10.04
N PHE A 80 -4.29 8.90 -10.74
CA PHE A 80 -5.53 9.57 -10.40
C PHE A 80 -6.72 8.71 -10.85
N GLY A 81 -7.85 8.97 -10.26
CA GLY A 81 -9.09 8.26 -10.58
C GLY A 81 -10.29 8.89 -9.87
N ASP A 82 -11.43 8.24 -9.99
CA ASP A 82 -12.65 8.69 -9.35
C ASP A 82 -12.71 8.19 -7.92
N THR A 83 -13.04 9.08 -6.98
CA THR A 83 -13.22 8.73 -5.57
C THR A 83 -14.55 7.99 -5.43
N LYS A 84 -14.50 6.77 -4.83
CA LYS A 84 -15.72 6.03 -4.50
C LYS A 84 -16.31 6.55 -3.20
N VAL A 85 -17.64 6.64 -3.16
CA VAL A 85 -18.38 7.17 -2.02
C VAL A 85 -18.28 6.25 -0.81
N ASN A 86 -18.35 4.96 -0.99
CA ASN A 86 -18.36 3.99 0.12
C ASN A 86 -17.13 3.09 0.01
N ALA A 87 -16.00 3.61 0.47
CA ALA A 87 -14.71 2.93 0.37
C ALA A 87 -13.81 3.24 1.56
N THR A 88 -12.76 2.42 1.71
CA THR A 88 -11.61 2.70 2.56
C THR A 88 -10.40 2.90 1.67
N TYR A 89 -9.75 4.05 1.79
CA TYR A 89 -8.46 4.31 1.16
C TYR A 89 -7.37 4.08 2.20
N MET A 90 -6.30 3.38 1.80
CA MET A 90 -5.23 3.01 2.71
C MET A 90 -3.88 3.35 2.11
N LEU A 91 -3.02 3.96 2.92
CA LEU A 91 -1.58 4.08 2.65
C LEU A 91 -0.84 3.19 3.64
N CYS A 92 0.12 2.40 3.17
CA CYS A 92 0.88 1.56 4.08
C CYS A 92 2.33 1.38 3.63
N SER A 93 3.21 1.15 4.62
CA SER A 93 4.58 0.73 4.38
C SER A 93 4.60 -0.73 3.91
N ASP A 94 5.73 -1.17 3.36
CA ASP A 94 5.92 -2.55 2.94
C ASP A 94 5.82 -3.53 4.14
N GLY A 95 6.29 -3.14 5.32
CA GLY A 95 6.17 -3.94 6.53
C GLY A 95 4.73 -4.24 6.97
N PHE A 96 3.76 -3.41 6.58
CA PHE A 96 2.35 -3.69 6.88
C PHE A 96 1.78 -4.83 6.04
N ARG A 97 2.28 -5.06 4.83
CA ARG A 97 1.67 -5.95 3.85
C ARG A 97 2.44 -7.24 3.56
N HIS A 98 3.68 -7.38 4.05
CA HIS A 98 4.51 -8.54 3.73
C HIS A 98 3.92 -9.86 4.23
N GLU A 99 3.37 -9.88 5.43
CA GLU A 99 2.95 -11.10 6.11
C GLU A 99 1.44 -11.29 6.17
N ILE A 100 0.66 -10.39 5.56
CA ILE A 100 -0.80 -10.48 5.51
C ILE A 100 -1.30 -10.59 4.07
N THR A 101 -2.48 -11.19 3.90
CA THR A 101 -3.08 -11.39 2.58
C THR A 101 -4.08 -10.28 2.25
N ASN A 102 -4.42 -10.14 0.96
CA ASN A 102 -5.48 -9.22 0.54
C ASN A 102 -6.83 -9.59 1.16
N GLU A 103 -7.11 -10.88 1.33
CA GLU A 103 -8.33 -11.37 1.98
C GLU A 103 -8.40 -10.91 3.44
N GLU A 104 -7.28 -10.94 4.16
CA GLU A 104 -7.20 -10.46 5.54
C GLU A 104 -7.33 -8.94 5.63
N ILE A 105 -6.73 -8.22 4.69
CA ILE A 105 -6.91 -6.76 4.57
C ILE A 105 -8.39 -6.45 4.33
N TYR A 106 -9.03 -7.11 3.39
CA TYR A 106 -10.44 -6.90 3.07
C TYR A 106 -11.34 -7.18 4.27
N ALA A 107 -11.13 -8.29 4.96
CA ALA A 107 -11.95 -8.67 6.11
C ALA A 107 -11.92 -7.62 7.23
N SER A 108 -10.78 -6.98 7.45
CA SER A 108 -10.60 -6.00 8.52
C SER A 108 -10.86 -4.56 8.11
N LEU A 109 -10.72 -4.22 6.84
CA LEU A 109 -10.72 -2.82 6.38
C LEU A 109 -11.79 -2.50 5.33
N ASN A 110 -12.66 -3.45 4.94
CA ASN A 110 -13.74 -3.12 4.01
C ASN A 110 -14.71 -2.10 4.63
N PRO A 111 -15.41 -1.30 3.80
CA PRO A 111 -16.26 -0.22 4.32
C PRO A 111 -17.39 -0.70 5.24
N GLY A 112 -17.82 -1.94 5.11
CA GLY A 112 -18.87 -2.53 5.97
C GLY A 112 -18.45 -2.71 7.43
N VAL A 113 -17.16 -2.74 7.73
CA VAL A 113 -16.63 -2.91 9.10
C VAL A 113 -15.86 -1.67 9.59
N MET A 114 -15.60 -0.70 8.73
CA MET A 114 -14.92 0.56 9.07
C MET A 114 -15.96 1.64 9.36
N LEU A 115 -16.64 1.53 10.51
CA LEU A 115 -17.85 2.30 10.79
C LEU A 115 -17.59 3.62 11.53
N ASP A 116 -16.57 3.65 12.38
CA ASP A 116 -16.18 4.83 13.16
C ASP A 116 -14.67 4.84 13.43
N ALA A 117 -14.17 5.96 13.95
CA ALA A 117 -12.74 6.14 14.17
C ALA A 117 -12.13 5.09 15.12
N ASP A 118 -12.82 4.75 16.19
CA ASP A 118 -12.34 3.75 17.15
C ASP A 118 -12.31 2.35 16.55
N GLY A 119 -13.33 1.99 15.79
CA GLY A 119 -13.38 0.72 15.06
C GLY A 119 -12.30 0.63 14.01
N MET A 120 -12.07 1.69 13.26
CA MET A 120 -10.99 1.77 12.27
C MET A 120 -9.63 1.57 12.92
N LYS A 121 -9.39 2.22 14.04
CA LYS A 121 -8.14 2.08 14.80
C LYS A 121 -7.95 0.64 15.29
N ARG A 122 -8.99 0.03 15.86
CA ARG A 122 -8.92 -1.37 16.32
C ARG A 122 -8.64 -2.34 15.17
N ASN A 123 -9.27 -2.14 14.01
CA ASN A 123 -9.10 -3.00 12.85
C ASN A 123 -7.68 -2.89 12.27
N MET A 124 -7.16 -1.68 12.17
CA MET A 124 -5.75 -1.48 11.78
C MET A 124 -4.79 -2.10 12.79
N GLN A 125 -5.04 -1.91 14.08
CA GLN A 125 -4.22 -2.46 15.15
C GLN A 125 -4.17 -3.99 15.10
N SER A 126 -5.30 -4.64 14.82
CA SER A 126 -5.35 -6.11 14.71
C SER A 126 -4.49 -6.64 13.56
N LEU A 127 -4.41 -5.93 12.44
CA LEU A 127 -3.55 -6.31 11.33
C LEU A 127 -2.07 -6.06 11.63
N ILE A 128 -1.76 -4.99 12.35
CA ILE A 128 -0.39 -4.75 12.84
C ILE A 128 0.05 -5.89 13.76
N GLU A 129 -0.79 -6.27 14.71
CA GLU A 129 -0.52 -7.37 15.63
C GLU A 129 -0.35 -8.71 14.91
N LEU A 130 -1.14 -8.97 13.88
CA LEU A 130 -1.03 -10.15 13.05
C LEU A 130 0.32 -10.22 12.33
N ASN A 131 0.79 -9.09 11.77
CA ASN A 131 2.14 -8.99 11.19
C ASN A 131 3.21 -9.29 12.23
N MET A 132 3.10 -8.74 13.43
CA MET A 132 4.05 -8.98 14.52
C MET A 132 4.05 -10.44 14.98
N GLN A 133 2.89 -11.07 15.08
CA GLN A 133 2.77 -12.51 15.40
C GLN A 133 3.43 -13.37 14.33
N ARG A 134 3.39 -12.94 13.07
CA ARG A 134 4.04 -13.63 11.94
C ARG A 134 5.51 -13.23 11.77
N GLN A 135 6.07 -12.54 12.76
CA GLN A 135 7.49 -12.18 12.82
C GLN A 135 7.94 -11.16 11.77
N GLU A 136 7.06 -10.25 11.36
CA GLU A 136 7.49 -9.10 10.58
C GLU A 136 8.49 -8.27 11.41
N ARG A 137 9.63 -7.96 10.82
CA ARG A 137 10.75 -7.26 11.49
C ARG A 137 10.92 -5.81 11.03
N ASP A 138 10.25 -5.46 9.94
CA ASP A 138 10.30 -4.10 9.43
C ASP A 138 9.36 -3.19 10.23
N ASN A 139 9.54 -1.88 10.08
CA ASN A 139 8.61 -0.90 10.61
C ASN A 139 7.25 -1.06 9.92
N ILE A 140 6.19 -0.96 10.71
CA ILE A 140 4.82 -1.18 10.25
C ILE A 140 4.05 0.13 10.40
N SER A 141 3.63 0.71 9.29
CA SER A 141 2.85 1.95 9.28
C SER A 141 1.65 1.83 8.35
N VAL A 142 0.51 2.32 8.81
CA VAL A 142 -0.74 2.32 8.04
C VAL A 142 -1.58 3.55 8.38
N VAL A 143 -2.21 4.12 7.35
CA VAL A 143 -3.17 5.22 7.48
C VAL A 143 -4.39 4.86 6.64
N THR A 144 -5.58 5.05 7.18
CA THR A 144 -6.82 4.81 6.44
C THR A 144 -7.73 6.04 6.45
N ILE A 145 -8.48 6.19 5.36
CA ILE A 145 -9.49 7.23 5.19
C ILE A 145 -10.76 6.52 4.72
N ARG A 146 -11.85 6.75 5.45
CA ARG A 146 -13.17 6.17 5.13
C ARG A 146 -14.03 7.21 4.43
N THR A 147 -14.53 6.89 3.24
CA THR A 147 -15.48 7.72 2.50
C THR A 147 -16.91 7.21 2.67
N PHE A 148 -17.86 8.14 2.70
CA PHE A 148 -19.30 7.83 2.90
C PHE A 148 -20.16 8.35 1.76
#